data_725d5efe64e255b09bb09af55b5f663f
#
_entry.id   725d5efe64e255b09bb09af55b5f663f
#
_cell.length_a   1.000
_cell.length_b   1.000
_cell.length_c   1.000
_cell.angle_alpha   90.00
_cell.angle_beta   90.00
_cell.angle_gamma   90.00
#
_symmetry.space_group_name_H-M   'P 1'
#
loop_
_entity.id
_entity.type
_entity.pdbx_description
1 polymer ?
#
loop_
_entity_poly.entity_id
_entity_poly.type
_entity_poly.pdbx_seq_one_letter_code
_entity_poly.pdbx_strand_id
1 'polypeptide(L)'
;MKSSDVTWPLVVTLCVLAMAPATVPATSRPDVNPAVAQTADPSRAQNLVGHWRNTQIVFGSARDENIVLRANGVVEKWSVTASSRSSIVRGRWETQANTFSVDWEDGTKWSGPFTFHQGNLVFPNRQGQRRFWDRIE
;
A
#
# COMPACT_ATOMS: atom_id res chain seq x y z
N MET A 1 0.32 -15.00 -47.53
CA MET A 1 -1.13 -15.20 -47.75
C MET A 1 -1.50 -16.62 -47.47
N LYS A 2 -2.07 -16.92 -46.29
CA LYS A 2 -2.89 -18.14 -46.04
C LYS A 2 -3.61 -17.89 -44.70
N SER A 3 -4.90 -17.60 -44.81
CA SER A 3 -5.86 -17.60 -43.73
C SER A 3 -6.09 -19.03 -43.27
N SER A 4 -6.16 -19.24 -41.98
CA SER A 4 -6.63 -20.49 -41.39
C SER A 4 -7.79 -20.19 -40.47
N ASP A 5 -8.99 -20.33 -40.97
CA ASP A 5 -10.24 -20.36 -40.22
C ASP A 5 -10.27 -21.61 -39.35
N VAL A 6 -10.35 -21.46 -38.05
CA VAL A 6 -10.64 -22.54 -37.11
C VAL A 6 -12.08 -22.46 -36.65
N THR A 7 -12.92 -23.24 -37.25
CA THR A 7 -14.33 -23.44 -36.91
C THR A 7 -14.42 -24.39 -35.70
N TRP A 8 -15.03 -23.98 -34.62
CA TRP A 8 -15.33 -24.85 -33.47
C TRP A 8 -16.77 -25.35 -33.57
N PRO A 9 -17.03 -26.65 -33.44
CA PRO A 9 -18.37 -27.19 -33.41
C PRO A 9 -19.02 -27.02 -32.05
N LEU A 10 -20.25 -26.52 -32.08
CA LEU A 10 -21.21 -26.41 -31.00
C LEU A 10 -21.72 -27.83 -30.64
N VAL A 11 -21.35 -28.29 -29.44
CA VAL A 11 -21.96 -29.52 -28.89
C VAL A 11 -23.05 -29.09 -27.90
N VAL A 12 -24.28 -29.19 -28.34
CA VAL A 12 -25.48 -29.07 -27.49
C VAL A 12 -25.75 -30.47 -26.90
N THR A 13 -25.52 -30.60 -25.58
CA THR A 13 -25.95 -31.79 -24.85
C THR A 13 -27.14 -31.44 -24.00
N LEU A 14 -28.29 -31.88 -24.42
CA LEU A 14 -29.57 -31.83 -23.72
C LEU A 14 -29.61 -33.02 -22.75
N CYS A 15 -29.65 -32.80 -21.44
CA CYS A 15 -29.99 -33.84 -20.46
C CYS A 15 -31.18 -33.43 -19.62
N VAL A 16 -32.17 -34.32 -19.69
CA VAL A 16 -33.52 -34.27 -19.18
C VAL A 16 -33.58 -34.60 -17.69
N LEU A 17 -34.53 -33.92 -17.00
CA LEU A 17 -35.08 -34.04 -15.66
C LEU A 17 -34.94 -35.40 -14.94
N ALA A 18 -34.61 -35.30 -13.63
CA ALA A 18 -35.16 -36.15 -12.61
C ALA A 18 -35.40 -35.32 -11.33
N MET A 19 -36.68 -35.07 -11.01
CA MET A 19 -37.13 -34.53 -9.73
C MET A 19 -37.05 -35.62 -8.67
N ALA A 20 -36.32 -35.32 -7.57
CA ALA A 20 -36.51 -36.01 -6.29
C ALA A 20 -36.54 -34.95 -5.17
N PRO A 21 -37.53 -34.95 -4.26
CA PRO A 21 -37.53 -34.06 -3.12
C PRO A 21 -36.61 -34.61 -2.03
N ALA A 22 -35.42 -34.03 -1.91
CA ALA A 22 -34.51 -34.32 -0.80
C ALA A 22 -34.78 -33.32 0.31
N THR A 23 -35.29 -33.83 1.42
CA THR A 23 -35.40 -33.16 2.72
C THR A 23 -34.01 -32.68 3.14
N VAL A 24 -33.78 -31.37 3.18
CA VAL A 24 -32.53 -30.76 3.60
C VAL A 24 -32.51 -30.73 5.13
N PRO A 25 -31.57 -31.40 5.82
CA PRO A 25 -31.34 -31.16 7.23
C PRO A 25 -30.77 -29.74 7.39
N ALA A 26 -31.26 -29.01 8.35
CA ALA A 26 -30.78 -27.69 8.75
C ALA A 26 -29.28 -27.80 9.13
N THR A 27 -28.40 -27.49 8.18
CA THR A 27 -26.96 -27.36 8.44
C THR A 27 -26.75 -26.04 9.15
N SER A 28 -26.37 -26.12 10.42
CA SER A 28 -25.89 -25.00 11.22
C SER A 28 -24.90 -24.18 10.38
N ARG A 29 -25.26 -22.92 10.11
CA ARG A 29 -24.32 -21.95 9.52
C ARG A 29 -23.11 -21.89 10.45
N PRO A 30 -21.88 -22.07 9.95
CA PRO A 30 -20.72 -21.66 10.70
C PRO A 30 -20.87 -20.13 10.91
N ASP A 31 -20.82 -19.72 12.17
CA ASP A 31 -20.65 -18.32 12.54
C ASP A 31 -19.44 -17.80 11.76
N VAL A 32 -19.69 -17.12 10.65
CA VAL A 32 -18.72 -16.30 9.98
C VAL A 32 -18.49 -15.14 10.94
N ASN A 33 -17.51 -15.31 11.81
CA ASN A 33 -17.01 -14.22 12.63
C ASN A 33 -16.73 -13.06 11.66
N PRO A 34 -17.48 -11.94 11.70
CA PRO A 34 -17.19 -10.83 10.83
C PRO A 34 -15.76 -10.44 11.14
N ALA A 35 -14.88 -10.59 10.14
CA ALA A 35 -13.54 -10.09 10.23
C ALA A 35 -13.67 -8.64 10.73
N VAL A 36 -13.29 -8.43 11.98
CA VAL A 36 -13.30 -7.10 12.59
C VAL A 36 -12.39 -6.30 11.69
N ALA A 37 -12.97 -5.45 10.85
CA ALA A 37 -12.23 -4.49 10.08
C ALA A 37 -11.41 -3.72 11.12
N GLN A 38 -10.09 -3.98 11.15
CA GLN A 38 -9.20 -3.29 12.06
C GLN A 38 -9.22 -1.83 11.62
N THR A 39 -10.08 -1.07 12.28
CA THR A 39 -10.17 0.37 12.12
C THR A 39 -8.77 0.90 12.42
N ALA A 40 -8.18 1.59 11.46
CA ALA A 40 -6.87 2.21 11.64
C ALA A 40 -6.90 3.01 12.95
N ASP A 41 -5.95 2.74 13.84
CA ASP A 41 -5.84 3.48 15.10
C ASP A 41 -5.54 4.94 14.76
N PRO A 42 -6.46 5.89 14.99
CA PRO A 42 -6.29 7.28 14.60
C PRO A 42 -5.08 7.92 15.29
N SER A 43 -4.66 7.43 16.46
CA SER A 43 -3.49 7.92 17.17
C SER A 43 -2.19 7.61 16.42
N ARG A 44 -2.12 6.48 15.73
CA ARG A 44 -0.95 6.11 14.90
C ARG A 44 -0.82 6.98 13.66
N ALA A 45 -1.93 7.28 12.99
CA ALA A 45 -1.93 8.19 11.85
C ALA A 45 -1.49 9.60 12.27
N GLN A 46 -1.93 10.08 13.45
CA GLN A 46 -1.52 11.37 14.01
C GLN A 46 -0.01 11.41 14.31
N ASN A 47 0.58 10.30 14.77
CA ASN A 47 2.01 10.22 15.03
C ASN A 47 2.86 10.29 13.74
N LEU A 48 2.29 10.00 12.59
CA LEU A 48 2.96 10.14 11.28
C LEU A 48 3.02 11.59 10.80
N VAL A 49 2.05 12.42 11.19
CA VAL A 49 2.01 13.83 10.78
C VAL A 49 3.25 14.56 11.27
N GLY A 50 3.96 15.20 10.36
CA GLY A 50 5.18 15.94 10.67
C GLY A 50 6.18 15.95 9.51
N HIS A 51 7.34 16.55 9.77
CA HIS A 51 8.48 16.57 8.86
C HIS A 51 9.51 15.51 9.29
N TRP A 52 9.86 14.66 8.36
CA TRP A 52 10.76 13.54 8.55
C TRP A 52 11.93 13.62 7.59
N ARG A 53 13.13 13.29 8.04
CA ARG A 53 14.36 13.29 7.26
C ARG A 53 15.08 11.95 7.38
N ASN A 54 15.56 11.45 6.25
CA ASN A 54 16.46 10.31 6.18
C ASN A 54 17.76 10.73 5.48
N THR A 55 18.88 10.68 6.20
CA THR A 55 20.20 10.98 5.64
C THR A 55 20.85 9.70 5.14
N GLN A 56 21.35 9.73 3.92
CA GLN A 56 22.07 8.63 3.28
C GLN A 56 23.41 9.12 2.74
N ILE A 57 24.41 8.24 2.72
CA ILE A 57 25.66 8.49 2.02
C ILE A 57 25.56 7.84 0.63
N VAL A 58 25.61 8.64 -0.41
CA VAL A 58 25.55 8.22 -1.80
C VAL A 58 26.80 8.68 -2.51
N PHE A 59 27.61 7.73 -2.97
CA PHE A 59 28.92 8.01 -3.60
C PHE A 59 29.82 8.92 -2.75
N GLY A 60 29.85 8.70 -1.43
CA GLY A 60 30.67 9.48 -0.50
C GLY A 60 30.14 10.87 -0.12
N SER A 61 28.98 11.26 -0.63
CA SER A 61 28.31 12.52 -0.31
C SER A 61 27.03 12.30 0.46
N ALA A 62 26.74 13.18 1.43
CA ALA A 62 25.48 13.15 2.15
C ALA A 62 24.33 13.60 1.23
N ARG A 63 23.24 12.86 1.30
CA ARG A 63 21.95 13.19 0.68
C ARG A 63 20.85 13.04 1.73
N ASP A 64 20.14 14.13 1.98
CA ASP A 64 18.96 14.16 2.84
C ASP A 64 17.71 13.95 2.00
N GLU A 65 16.96 12.91 2.29
CA GLU A 65 15.61 12.73 1.77
C GLU A 65 14.64 13.29 2.81
N ASN A 66 13.74 14.17 2.40
CA ASN A 66 12.76 14.81 3.25
C ASN A 66 11.35 14.39 2.82
N ILE A 67 10.48 14.17 3.79
CA ILE A 67 9.06 13.92 3.60
C ILE A 67 8.25 14.70 4.64
N VAL A 68 7.23 15.40 4.18
CA VAL A 68 6.26 16.09 5.07
C VAL A 68 4.91 15.42 4.91
N LEU A 69 4.38 14.90 6.00
CA LEU A 69 3.07 14.26 6.08
C LEU A 69 2.11 15.23 6.78
N ARG A 70 1.08 15.69 6.07
CA ARG A 70 0.09 16.62 6.61
C ARG A 70 -1.15 15.88 7.07
N ALA A 71 -1.80 16.39 8.11
CA ALA A 71 -3.02 15.79 8.68
C ALA A 71 -4.18 15.67 7.67
N ASN A 72 -4.18 16.48 6.61
CA ASN A 72 -5.18 16.43 5.54
C ASN A 72 -4.89 15.36 4.47
N GLY A 73 -3.94 14.45 4.70
CA GLY A 73 -3.57 13.38 3.77
C GLY A 73 -2.66 13.84 2.61
N VAL A 74 -2.18 15.09 2.62
CA VAL A 74 -1.19 15.54 1.63
C VAL A 74 0.20 15.12 2.08
N VAL A 75 1.02 14.68 1.13
CA VAL A 75 2.44 14.38 1.33
C VAL A 75 3.29 15.17 0.34
N GLU A 76 4.45 15.62 0.79
CA GLU A 76 5.47 16.30 -0.01
C GLU A 76 6.81 15.63 0.22
N LYS A 77 7.59 15.39 -0.83
CA LYS A 77 8.97 14.87 -0.72
C LYS A 77 9.93 15.67 -1.58
N TRP A 78 11.16 15.79 -1.12
CA TRP A 78 12.30 16.35 -1.87
C TRP A 78 13.60 15.79 -1.32
N SER A 79 14.67 15.93 -2.08
CA SER A 79 16.02 15.61 -1.61
C SER A 79 16.93 16.83 -1.63
N VAL A 80 17.90 16.84 -0.71
CA VAL A 80 18.91 17.88 -0.58
C VAL A 80 20.29 17.22 -0.59
N THR A 81 21.21 17.79 -1.35
CA THR A 81 22.63 17.45 -1.33
C THR A 81 23.44 18.71 -1.01
N ALA A 82 24.75 18.60 -0.86
CA ALA A 82 25.60 19.78 -0.60
C ALA A 82 25.45 20.90 -1.64
N SER A 83 25.10 20.56 -2.89
CA SER A 83 25.09 21.50 -4.03
C SER A 83 23.72 21.73 -4.64
N SER A 84 22.70 20.95 -4.27
CA SER A 84 21.40 21.02 -4.96
C SER A 84 20.24 20.58 -4.07
N ARG A 85 19.05 21.07 -4.44
CA ARG A 85 17.76 20.60 -3.92
C ARG A 85 16.90 20.16 -5.09
N SER A 86 16.25 18.99 -4.98
CA SER A 86 15.29 18.54 -5.99
C SER A 86 14.00 19.35 -5.94
N SER A 87 13.21 19.30 -7.01
CA SER A 87 11.82 19.75 -6.99
C SER A 87 11.02 19.02 -5.93
N ILE A 88 10.00 19.68 -5.40
CA ILE A 88 9.05 19.06 -4.49
C ILE A 88 8.09 18.21 -5.32
N VAL A 89 7.98 16.93 -4.97
CA VAL A 89 6.96 16.03 -5.50
C VAL A 89 5.86 15.91 -4.46
N ARG A 90 4.61 16.06 -4.89
CA ARG A 90 3.42 15.96 -4.04
C ARG A 90 2.69 14.66 -4.26
N GLY A 91 1.83 14.33 -3.30
CA GLY A 91 0.99 13.16 -3.38
C GLY A 91 -0.06 13.14 -2.28
N ARG A 92 -0.75 12.02 -2.19
CA ARG A 92 -1.68 11.73 -1.10
C ARG A 92 -1.22 10.50 -0.35
N TRP A 93 -1.36 10.54 0.97
CA TRP A 93 -1.03 9.42 1.83
C TRP A 93 -2.23 9.01 2.68
N GLU A 94 -2.24 7.74 3.03
CA GLU A 94 -3.19 7.14 3.95
C GLU A 94 -2.53 6.00 4.73
N THR A 95 -3.18 5.58 5.80
CA THR A 95 -2.76 4.41 6.56
C THR A 95 -3.92 3.47 6.80
N GLN A 96 -3.63 2.18 6.72
CA GLN A 96 -4.53 1.13 7.14
C GLN A 96 -3.76 0.18 8.06
N ALA A 97 -4.15 0.09 9.31
CA ALA A 97 -3.40 -0.62 10.35
C ALA A 97 -1.93 -0.14 10.42
N ASN A 98 -0.97 -1.02 10.11
CA ASN A 98 0.48 -0.73 10.09
C ASN A 98 1.01 -0.52 8.68
N THR A 99 0.15 -0.35 7.70
CA THR A 99 0.52 -0.12 6.30
C THR A 99 0.37 1.35 5.98
N PHE A 100 1.40 1.95 5.44
CA PHE A 100 1.40 3.30 4.87
C PHE A 100 1.32 3.17 3.36
N SER A 101 0.43 3.92 2.74
CA SER A 101 0.27 3.98 1.28
C SER A 101 0.39 5.41 0.81
N VAL A 102 0.98 5.59 -0.36
CA VAL A 102 1.11 6.89 -0.99
C VAL A 102 0.89 6.80 -2.50
N ASP A 103 0.11 7.74 -3.02
CA ASP A 103 -0.14 7.98 -4.44
C ASP A 103 0.52 9.32 -4.80
N TRP A 104 1.56 9.29 -5.64
CA TRP A 104 2.28 10.49 -6.07
C TRP A 104 1.63 11.10 -7.32
N GLU A 105 1.75 12.42 -7.48
CA GLU A 105 1.23 13.15 -8.65
C GLU A 105 1.85 12.70 -9.98
N ASP A 106 3.03 12.08 -9.95
CA ASP A 106 3.68 11.47 -11.12
C ASP A 106 3.08 10.11 -11.53
N GLY A 107 2.01 9.66 -10.83
CA GLY A 107 1.33 8.40 -11.06
C GLY A 107 1.99 7.20 -10.39
N THR A 108 3.14 7.38 -9.74
CA THR A 108 3.75 6.30 -8.98
C THR A 108 3.02 6.06 -7.66
N LYS A 109 2.94 4.79 -7.26
CA LYS A 109 2.32 4.37 -6.01
C LYS A 109 3.30 3.55 -5.20
N TRP A 110 3.23 3.71 -3.90
CA TRP A 110 3.98 2.87 -2.98
C TRP A 110 3.12 2.51 -1.78
N SER A 111 3.25 1.28 -1.32
CA SER A 111 2.62 0.81 -0.09
C SER A 111 3.56 -0.12 0.66
N GLY A 112 3.60 -0.03 1.97
CA GLY A 112 4.44 -0.88 2.79
C GLY A 112 4.21 -0.69 4.28
N PRO A 113 4.73 -1.61 5.09
CA PRO A 113 4.62 -1.52 6.54
C PRO A 113 5.44 -0.34 7.07
N PHE A 114 4.98 0.24 8.18
CA PHE A 114 5.73 1.22 8.95
C PHE A 114 5.73 0.87 10.42
N THR A 115 6.71 1.37 11.13
CA THR A 115 6.78 1.29 12.59
C THR A 115 7.52 2.49 13.15
N PHE A 116 7.49 2.65 14.47
CA PHE A 116 8.31 3.64 15.18
C PHE A 116 9.35 2.92 16.03
N HIS A 117 10.57 3.44 16.05
CA HIS A 117 11.65 2.97 16.89
C HIS A 117 12.36 4.18 17.52
N GLN A 118 12.31 4.30 18.84
CA GLN A 118 12.90 5.44 19.58
C GLN A 118 12.50 6.83 19.03
N GLY A 119 11.24 6.97 18.64
CA GLY A 119 10.72 8.22 18.07
C GLY A 119 10.95 8.41 16.58
N ASN A 120 11.79 7.58 15.96
CA ASN A 120 12.05 7.59 14.53
C ASN A 120 11.01 6.80 13.77
N LEU A 121 10.57 7.31 12.62
CA LEU A 121 9.73 6.57 11.69
C LEU A 121 10.59 5.60 10.89
N VAL A 122 10.15 4.35 10.76
CA VAL A 122 10.89 3.30 10.08
C VAL A 122 10.06 2.72 8.94
N PHE A 123 10.60 2.83 7.72
CA PHE A 123 10.12 2.13 6.55
C PHE A 123 11.16 1.10 6.09
N PRO A 124 10.76 -0.11 5.64
CA PRO A 124 11.66 -0.99 4.94
C PRO A 124 11.98 -0.42 3.54
N ASN A 125 13.22 -0.55 3.10
CA ASN A 125 13.55 -0.31 1.71
C ASN A 125 13.18 -1.52 0.83
N ARG A 126 13.43 -1.44 -0.49
CA ARG A 126 13.13 -2.54 -1.43
C ARG A 126 13.88 -3.85 -1.12
N GLN A 127 15.01 -3.77 -0.42
CA GLN A 127 15.81 -4.93 0.00
C GLN A 127 15.43 -5.42 1.41
N GLY A 128 14.36 -4.88 2.02
CA GLY A 128 13.94 -5.22 3.37
C GLY A 128 14.79 -4.60 4.49
N GLN A 129 15.78 -3.77 4.15
CA GLN A 129 16.57 -3.06 5.14
C GLN A 129 15.74 -1.93 5.77
N ARG A 130 15.94 -1.70 7.06
CA ARG A 130 15.25 -0.63 7.79
C ARG A 130 15.84 0.73 7.42
N ARG A 131 14.98 1.66 7.01
CA ARG A 131 15.30 3.07 6.83
C ARG A 131 14.70 3.87 7.97
N PHE A 132 15.55 4.56 8.71
CA PHE A 132 15.16 5.39 9.83
C PHE A 132 14.99 6.83 9.36
N TRP A 133 13.89 7.43 9.76
CA TRP A 133 13.55 8.82 9.45
C TRP A 133 13.44 9.59 10.75
N ASP A 134 14.31 10.54 10.94
CA ASP A 134 14.32 11.40 12.10
C ASP A 134 13.21 12.45 11.98
N ARG A 135 12.50 12.69 13.07
CA ARG A 135 11.53 13.78 13.12
C ARG A 135 12.29 15.11 13.21
N ILE A 136 11.97 16.05 12.33
CA ILE A 136 12.57 17.39 12.34
C ILE A 136 11.65 18.40 13.07
N GLU A 137 10.32 18.27 12.87
CA GLU A 137 9.27 19.10 13.50
C GLU A 137 7.98 18.30 13.66
#